data_6f5bb06e2565434bfc82f38640acc811
#
_entry.id   6f5bb06e2565434bfc82f38640acc811
#
_cell.length_a   1.000
_cell.length_b   1.000
_cell.length_c   1.000
_cell.angle_alpha   90.00
_cell.angle_beta   90.00
_cell.angle_gamma   90.00
#
_symmetry.space_group_name_H-M   'P 1'
#
loop_
_entity.id
_entity.type
_entity.pdbx_description
1 polymer ?
#
loop_
_entity_poly.entity_id
_entity_poly.type
_entity_poly.pdbx_seq_one_letter_code
_entity_poly.pdbx_strand_id
1 'polypeptide(L)'
;MIRRLAHEPLGWRPTVLEVVVRRYRCADCGHVWRQDTSAAAEPRAKLSRTGLRWALEGIVVAHLTVARVAEGLGVAWDTANNAVLAEGKRLLINDPTRFEGVKVIGVDEHVWRHTRRGDKYAP
;
A
#
# COMPACT_ATOMS: atom_id res chain seq x y z
N MET A 1 2.60 14.02 -20.81
CA MET A 1 2.22 12.67 -20.39
C MET A 1 1.35 12.76 -19.16
N ILE A 2 0.29 12.01 -19.09
CA ILE A 2 -0.59 11.94 -17.93
C ILE A 2 -0.33 10.61 -17.21
N ARG A 3 -0.10 10.69 -15.91
CA ARG A 3 -0.01 9.52 -15.03
C ARG A 3 -1.29 9.43 -14.21
N ARG A 4 -1.97 8.29 -14.28
CA ARG A 4 -3.18 8.04 -13.51
C ARG A 4 -2.87 7.16 -12.32
N LEU A 5 -3.33 7.59 -11.15
CA LEU A 5 -3.09 6.93 -9.87
C LEU A 5 -4.43 6.70 -9.18
N ALA A 6 -4.63 5.50 -8.63
CA ALA A 6 -5.74 5.27 -7.70
C ALA A 6 -5.47 6.11 -6.44
N HIS A 7 -6.44 6.94 -6.08
CA HIS A 7 -6.36 7.89 -4.99
C HIS A 7 -7.30 7.52 -3.85
N GLU A 8 -7.16 8.18 -2.73
CA GLU A 8 -8.10 8.05 -1.62
C GLU A 8 -9.55 8.20 -2.12
N PRO A 9 -10.44 7.22 -1.85
CA PRO A 9 -11.81 7.29 -2.33
C PRO A 9 -12.56 8.47 -1.72
N LEU A 10 -13.39 9.10 -2.51
CA LEU A 10 -14.27 10.18 -2.06
C LEU A 10 -15.65 9.58 -1.71
N GLY A 11 -15.94 9.45 -0.42
CA GLY A 11 -17.20 8.83 0.04
C GLY A 11 -17.38 7.41 -0.49
N TRP A 12 -16.35 6.56 -0.43
CA TRP A 12 -16.29 5.20 -0.99
C TRP A 12 -16.32 5.11 -2.53
N ARG A 13 -16.34 6.23 -3.22
CA ARG A 13 -16.25 6.25 -4.68
C ARG A 13 -14.79 6.18 -5.12
N PRO A 14 -14.42 5.22 -5.96
CA PRO A 14 -13.09 5.21 -6.56
C PRO A 14 -12.76 6.53 -7.22
N THR A 15 -11.60 7.07 -6.88
CA THR A 15 -11.13 8.38 -7.33
C THR A 15 -9.78 8.22 -8.01
N VAL A 16 -9.60 8.85 -9.15
CA VAL A 16 -8.35 8.83 -9.90
C VAL A 16 -7.69 10.19 -9.82
N LEU A 17 -6.43 10.19 -9.41
CA LEU A 17 -5.56 11.36 -9.49
C LEU A 17 -4.85 11.36 -10.84
N GLU A 18 -5.10 12.38 -11.66
CA GLU A 18 -4.38 12.59 -12.91
C GLU A 18 -3.23 13.58 -12.68
N VAL A 19 -2.01 13.09 -12.84
CA VAL A 19 -0.80 13.89 -12.69
C VAL A 19 -0.22 14.19 -14.07
N VAL A 20 -0.20 15.47 -14.43
CA VAL A 20 0.43 15.93 -15.68
C VAL A 20 1.95 15.99 -15.48
N VAL A 21 2.67 15.12 -16.18
CA VAL A 21 4.12 15.05 -16.10
C VAL A 21 4.74 15.83 -17.25
N ARG A 22 5.49 16.88 -16.94
CA ARG A 22 6.19 17.69 -17.92
C ARG A 22 7.58 17.12 -18.23
N ARG A 23 8.00 17.29 -19.48
CA ARG A 23 9.36 17.03 -19.92
C ARG A 23 10.06 18.36 -20.15
N TYR A 24 11.30 18.43 -19.75
CA TYR A 24 12.15 19.59 -19.94
C TYR A 24 13.36 19.21 -20.78
N ARG A 25 13.87 20.17 -21.51
CA ARG A 25 15.10 20.04 -22.28
C ARG A 25 15.98 21.25 -22.01
N CYS A 26 17.25 21.04 -21.70
CA CYS A 26 18.21 22.10 -21.58
C CYS A 26 18.51 22.68 -22.96
N ALA A 27 18.46 24.00 -23.09
CA ALA A 27 18.78 24.70 -24.32
C ALA A 27 20.27 24.58 -24.68
N ASP A 28 21.16 24.54 -23.69
CA ASP A 28 22.61 24.55 -23.89
C ASP A 28 23.17 23.15 -24.18
N CYS A 29 22.87 22.14 -23.36
CA CYS A 29 23.46 20.81 -23.49
C CYS A 29 22.51 19.75 -24.08
N GLY A 30 21.25 20.10 -24.32
CA GLY A 30 20.24 19.18 -24.86
C GLY A 30 19.77 18.08 -23.89
N HIS A 31 20.22 18.08 -22.62
CA HIS A 31 19.76 17.13 -21.61
C HIS A 31 18.24 17.18 -21.46
N VAL A 32 17.63 16.03 -21.40
CA VAL A 32 16.17 15.88 -21.26
C VAL A 32 15.86 15.20 -19.94
N TRP A 33 14.93 15.77 -19.16
CA TRP A 33 14.44 15.15 -17.91
C TRP A 33 12.94 15.29 -17.79
N ARG A 34 12.35 14.49 -16.91
CA ARG A 34 10.94 14.57 -16.56
C ARG A 34 10.78 15.27 -15.22
N GLN A 35 9.66 15.94 -15.05
CA GLN A 35 9.26 16.50 -13.77
C GLN A 35 9.24 15.43 -12.69
N ASP A 36 9.74 15.75 -11.52
CA ASP A 36 9.64 14.90 -10.35
C ASP A 36 8.18 14.88 -9.87
N THR A 37 7.63 13.68 -9.76
CA THR A 37 6.27 13.42 -9.26
C THR A 37 6.27 12.57 -8.00
N SER A 38 7.39 12.45 -7.32
CA SER A 38 7.55 11.62 -6.11
C SER A 38 6.64 12.05 -4.96
N ALA A 39 6.23 13.33 -4.91
CA ALA A 39 5.23 13.81 -3.96
C ALA A 39 3.86 13.16 -4.15
N ALA A 40 3.49 12.82 -5.39
CA ALA A 40 2.23 12.17 -5.70
C ALA A 40 2.27 10.66 -5.51
N ALA A 41 3.34 10.01 -5.94
CA ALA A 41 3.53 8.56 -5.83
C ALA A 41 4.97 8.14 -6.12
N GLU A 42 5.37 6.99 -5.62
CA GLU A 42 6.63 6.34 -5.98
C GLU A 42 6.69 6.04 -7.50
N PRO A 43 7.90 5.90 -8.06
CA PRO A 43 8.07 5.46 -9.44
C PRO A 43 7.30 4.15 -9.70
N ARG A 44 6.57 4.09 -10.80
CA ARG A 44 5.76 2.94 -11.24
C ARG A 44 4.63 2.52 -10.29
N ALA A 45 4.42 3.20 -9.17
CA ALA A 45 3.29 2.92 -8.30
C ALA A 45 1.96 3.16 -9.02
N LYS A 46 0.98 2.33 -8.73
CA LYS A 46 -0.40 2.46 -9.23
C LYS A 46 -1.30 3.28 -8.31
N LEU A 47 -0.91 3.39 -7.04
CA LEU A 47 -1.60 4.16 -6.02
C LEU A 47 -0.85 5.46 -5.76
N SER A 48 -1.60 6.53 -5.48
CA SER A 48 -1.03 7.75 -4.91
C SER A 48 -0.55 7.49 -3.48
N ARG A 49 0.31 8.35 -2.95
CA ARG A 49 0.75 8.26 -1.54
C ARG A 49 -0.44 8.34 -0.58
N THR A 50 -1.38 9.22 -0.86
CA THR A 50 -2.61 9.36 -0.05
C THR A 50 -3.49 8.12 -0.17
N GLY A 51 -3.65 7.56 -1.36
CA GLY A 51 -4.39 6.31 -1.56
C GLY A 51 -3.76 5.13 -0.84
N LEU A 52 -2.43 5.03 -0.87
CA LEU A 52 -1.68 3.98 -0.17
C LEU A 52 -1.81 4.12 1.35
N ARG A 53 -1.71 5.33 1.88
CA ARG A 53 -1.91 5.60 3.30
C ARG A 53 -3.33 5.25 3.74
N TRP A 54 -4.34 5.67 2.98
CA TRP A 54 -5.73 5.32 3.24
C TRP A 54 -5.94 3.80 3.31
N ALA A 55 -5.33 3.06 2.37
CA ALA A 55 -5.40 1.61 2.32
C ALA A 55 -4.79 0.95 3.56
N LEU A 56 -3.59 1.36 3.94
CA LEU A 56 -2.90 0.82 5.11
C LEU A 56 -3.66 1.15 6.41
N GLU A 57 -4.08 2.39 6.61
CA GLU A 57 -4.88 2.79 7.77
C GLU A 57 -6.22 2.05 7.81
N GLY A 58 -6.85 1.85 6.66
CA GLY A 58 -8.08 1.07 6.55
C GLY A 58 -7.94 -0.35 7.07
N ILE A 59 -6.84 -1.02 6.76
CA ILE A 59 -6.58 -2.38 7.23
C ILE A 59 -6.15 -2.40 8.69
N VAL A 60 -5.19 -1.57 9.08
CA VAL A 60 -4.58 -1.61 10.41
C VAL A 60 -5.50 -1.02 11.48
N VAL A 61 -6.18 0.07 11.19
CA VAL A 61 -7.00 0.80 12.18
C VAL A 61 -8.47 0.45 12.08
N ALA A 62 -9.02 0.44 10.86
CA ALA A 62 -10.44 0.18 10.64
C ALA A 62 -10.78 -1.30 10.38
N HIS A 63 -9.78 -2.20 10.40
CA HIS A 63 -9.96 -3.64 10.21
C HIS A 63 -10.67 -4.02 8.89
N LEU A 64 -10.46 -3.23 7.85
CA LEU A 64 -10.98 -3.53 6.52
C LEU A 64 -10.23 -4.73 5.92
N THR A 65 -10.94 -5.50 5.10
CA THR A 65 -10.31 -6.54 4.29
C THR A 65 -9.58 -5.93 3.09
N VAL A 66 -8.60 -6.64 2.55
CA VAL A 66 -7.93 -6.22 1.29
C VAL A 66 -8.93 -6.09 0.14
N ALA A 67 -9.91 -6.98 0.08
CA ALA A 67 -10.98 -6.93 -0.93
C ALA A 67 -11.78 -5.62 -0.83
N ARG A 68 -12.12 -5.19 0.38
CA ARG A 68 -12.85 -3.94 0.60
C ARG A 68 -12.02 -2.71 0.24
N VAL A 69 -10.74 -2.73 0.58
CA VAL A 69 -9.78 -1.67 0.19
C VAL A 69 -9.63 -1.60 -1.32
N ALA A 70 -9.48 -2.74 -1.99
CA ALA A 70 -9.38 -2.80 -3.45
C ALA A 70 -10.63 -2.24 -4.14
N GLU A 71 -11.81 -2.57 -3.62
CA GLU A 71 -13.09 -2.03 -4.09
C GLU A 71 -13.15 -0.51 -3.96
N GLY A 72 -12.79 0.03 -2.80
CA GLY A 72 -12.77 1.48 -2.55
C GLY A 72 -11.79 2.24 -3.44
N LEU A 73 -10.63 1.65 -3.71
CA LEU A 73 -9.61 2.23 -4.59
C LEU A 73 -9.92 2.02 -6.09
N GLY A 74 -10.82 1.12 -6.43
CA GLY A 74 -11.09 0.75 -7.83
C GLY A 74 -9.92 0.03 -8.50
N VAL A 75 -9.19 -0.81 -7.78
CA VAL A 75 -8.04 -1.57 -8.27
C VAL A 75 -8.26 -3.07 -8.08
N ALA A 76 -7.45 -3.89 -8.76
CA ALA A 76 -7.43 -5.33 -8.54
C ALA A 76 -6.96 -5.68 -7.13
N TRP A 77 -7.42 -6.80 -6.61
CA TRP A 77 -7.05 -7.29 -5.29
C TRP A 77 -5.52 -7.39 -5.11
N ASP A 78 -4.83 -7.97 -6.09
CA ASP A 78 -3.37 -8.10 -6.04
C ASP A 78 -2.65 -6.74 -6.00
N THR A 79 -3.18 -5.74 -6.69
CA THR A 79 -2.62 -4.39 -6.67
C THR A 79 -2.72 -3.79 -5.27
N ALA A 80 -3.87 -3.89 -4.62
CA ALA A 80 -4.07 -3.41 -3.26
C ALA A 80 -3.22 -4.21 -2.26
N ASN A 81 -3.24 -5.53 -2.34
CA ASN A 81 -2.51 -6.42 -1.44
C ASN A 81 -1.01 -6.17 -1.49
N ASN A 82 -0.42 -6.15 -2.68
CA ASN A 82 1.03 -5.93 -2.84
C ASN A 82 1.45 -4.55 -2.36
N ALA A 83 0.66 -3.52 -2.64
CA ALA A 83 0.95 -2.15 -2.19
C ALA A 83 0.90 -2.04 -0.66
N VAL A 84 -0.13 -2.59 -0.02
CA VAL A 84 -0.29 -2.57 1.44
C VAL A 84 0.79 -3.40 2.13
N LEU A 85 1.13 -4.57 1.61
CA LEU A 85 2.21 -5.39 2.17
C LEU A 85 3.56 -4.67 2.13
N ALA A 86 3.90 -4.04 1.02
CA ALA A 86 5.15 -3.29 0.89
C ALA A 86 5.20 -2.10 1.86
N GLU A 87 4.11 -1.33 1.95
CA GLU A 87 4.02 -0.18 2.85
C GLU A 87 3.98 -0.58 4.32
N GLY A 88 3.27 -1.65 4.66
CA GLY A 88 3.23 -2.20 6.01
C GLY A 88 4.60 -2.71 6.47
N LYS A 89 5.36 -3.36 5.59
CA LYS A 89 6.75 -3.75 5.88
C LYS A 89 7.63 -2.53 6.13
N ARG A 90 7.53 -1.52 5.28
CA ARG A 90 8.34 -0.29 5.39
C ARG A 90 8.06 0.49 6.68
N LEU A 91 6.80 0.69 7.01
CA LEU A 91 6.39 1.55 8.14
C LEU A 91 6.29 0.82 9.47
N LEU A 92 5.91 -0.45 9.48
CA LEU A 92 5.56 -1.16 10.70
C LEU A 92 6.53 -2.30 11.00
N ILE A 93 6.74 -3.22 10.07
CA ILE A 93 7.52 -4.44 10.34
C ILE A 93 9.01 -4.14 10.41
N ASN A 94 9.53 -3.31 9.51
CA ASN A 94 10.95 -2.96 9.45
C ASN A 94 11.33 -1.82 10.41
N ASP A 95 10.38 -1.27 11.15
CA ASP A 95 10.67 -0.28 12.18
C ASP A 95 11.41 -0.95 13.35
N PRO A 96 12.67 -0.59 13.63
CA PRO A 96 13.44 -1.17 14.73
C PRO A 96 12.86 -0.82 16.11
N THR A 97 12.05 0.24 16.18
CA THR A 97 11.47 0.74 17.44
C THR A 97 10.06 0.22 17.69
N ARG A 98 9.53 -0.65 16.81
CA ARG A 98 8.14 -1.11 16.86
C ARG A 98 7.70 -1.77 18.16
N PHE A 99 8.64 -2.27 18.94
CA PHE A 99 8.37 -2.89 20.25
C PHE A 99 8.72 -1.98 21.45
N GLU A 100 9.13 -0.73 21.22
CA GLU A 100 9.36 0.20 22.30
C GLU A 100 8.06 0.44 23.10
N GLY A 101 8.17 0.38 24.42
CA GLY A 101 7.03 0.55 25.32
C GLY A 101 6.11 -0.67 25.45
N VAL A 102 6.38 -1.76 24.76
CA VAL A 102 5.63 -3.02 24.90
C VAL A 102 5.98 -3.66 26.24
N LYS A 103 4.97 -3.88 27.09
CA LYS A 103 5.13 -4.50 28.42
C LYS A 103 4.53 -5.91 28.50
N VAL A 104 3.58 -6.23 27.65
CA VAL A 104 2.86 -7.49 27.66
C VAL A 104 2.75 -8.01 26.24
N ILE A 105 3.01 -9.29 26.05
CA ILE A 105 2.86 -10.01 24.79
C ILE A 105 1.88 -11.16 25.01
N GLY A 106 0.86 -11.23 24.17
CA GLY A 106 -0.03 -12.40 24.08
C GLY A 106 0.46 -13.34 22.98
N VAL A 107 0.44 -14.63 23.26
CA VAL A 107 0.74 -15.69 22.27
C VAL A 107 -0.44 -16.63 22.21
N ASP A 108 -0.89 -16.94 21.01
CA ASP A 108 -1.99 -17.86 20.76
C ASP A 108 -1.59 -18.93 19.74
N GLU A 109 -2.26 -20.05 19.76
CA GLU A 109 -2.06 -21.13 18.80
C GLU A 109 -2.62 -20.73 17.42
N HIS A 110 -1.83 -21.03 16.39
CA HIS A 110 -2.25 -20.79 15.01
C HIS A 110 -2.18 -22.09 14.19
N VAL A 111 -3.27 -22.39 13.46
CA VAL A 111 -3.33 -23.51 12.53
C VAL A 111 -2.93 -23.02 11.14
N TRP A 112 -1.73 -23.41 10.70
CA TRP A 112 -1.17 -23.00 9.41
C TRP A 112 -1.85 -23.61 8.20
N ARG A 113 -2.53 -24.71 8.37
CA ARG A 113 -3.27 -25.43 7.33
C ARG A 113 -4.46 -26.16 7.91
N HIS A 114 -5.45 -26.43 7.09
CA HIS A 114 -6.51 -27.34 7.47
C HIS A 114 -5.94 -28.76 7.60
N THR A 115 -5.94 -29.27 8.81
CA THR A 115 -5.51 -30.63 9.12
C THR A 115 -6.72 -31.53 9.32
N ARG A 116 -6.56 -32.83 9.13
CA ARG A 116 -7.58 -33.81 9.50
C ARG A 116 -7.77 -33.80 11.01
N ARG A 117 -8.96 -34.24 11.47
CA ARG A 117 -9.24 -34.38 12.89
C ARG A 117 -8.20 -35.34 13.53
N GLY A 118 -7.46 -34.86 14.51
CA GLY A 118 -6.35 -35.57 15.14
C GLY A 118 -4.95 -35.08 14.77
N ASP A 119 -4.80 -34.37 13.67
CA ASP A 119 -3.48 -33.85 13.20
C ASP A 119 -3.14 -32.47 13.76
N LYS A 120 -3.96 -31.96 14.69
CA LYS A 120 -3.85 -30.60 15.22
C LYS A 120 -2.51 -30.28 15.88
N TYR A 121 -1.83 -31.32 16.36
CA TYR A 121 -0.58 -31.23 17.11
C TYR A 121 0.56 -32.03 16.48
N ALA A 122 0.41 -32.44 15.22
CA ALA A 122 1.51 -33.06 14.50
C ALA A 122 2.63 -32.06 14.27
N PRO A 123 3.90 -32.40 14.57
CA PRO A 123 5.04 -31.50 14.39
C PRO A 123 5.27 -31.14 12.92
#